data_8634776b9427e2f0121c4d3f153957ee
#
_entry.id   8634776b9427e2f0121c4d3f153957ee
#
_cell.length_a   1.000
_cell.length_b   1.000
_cell.length_c   1.000
_cell.angle_alpha   90.00
_cell.angle_beta   90.00
_cell.angle_gamma   90.00
#
_symmetry.space_group_name_H-M   'P 1'
#
loop_
_entity.id
_entity.type
_entity.pdbx_description
1 polymer ?
#
loop_
_entity_poly.entity_id
_entity_poly.type
_entity_poly.pdbx_seq_one_letter_code
_entity_poly.pdbx_strand_id
1 'polypeptide(L)'
;RALNAYDPGSVWKIVTALAGMESGKFPPNTKLQTFPCIVYGSQCFREHNDEGFGIIGYEDALRVSSNTFFYQIGAGVGLDEINRIAKILGFNKLSGIEISDQEDQGLIASSEWAKKGRGWGKPGETPWLPEDIASMSIGQFVVQTTPIQIARAYAVIANGGYLVTPHLSKLGKENIPYKRPIKVDIDPKHLQVIRNGLSKVIQSGTGVSINYGSNNFPPISGKTGTAEDALGGPDHAWFVCFAPSENSELLVVAFAENTPGGGSVHALPMAKKILEEWHKKNTI
;
A
#
# COMPACT_ATOMS: atom_id res chain seq x y z
N ARG A 1 11.61 13.26 -5.02
CA ARG A 1 10.42 12.41 -5.18
C ARG A 1 10.24 11.40 -4.04
N ALA A 2 11.29 10.74 -3.56
CA ALA A 2 11.16 9.76 -2.48
C ALA A 2 10.54 10.30 -1.20
N LEU A 3 10.60 11.62 -0.98
CA LEU A 3 10.14 12.33 0.20
C LEU A 3 8.90 13.21 -0.05
N ASN A 4 8.39 13.29 -1.28
CA ASN A 4 7.19 14.03 -1.61
C ASN A 4 5.96 13.11 -1.52
N ALA A 5 4.82 13.68 -1.17
CA ALA A 5 3.57 12.94 -1.04
C ALA A 5 2.82 12.86 -2.37
N TYR A 6 2.24 11.67 -2.62
CA TYR A 6 1.45 11.33 -3.80
C TYR A 6 0.32 10.38 -3.40
N ASP A 7 -0.69 10.29 -4.22
CA ASP A 7 -1.76 9.30 -4.05
C ASP A 7 -1.19 7.90 -4.26
N PRO A 8 -1.33 6.98 -3.28
CA PRO A 8 -0.71 5.66 -3.37
C PRO A 8 -1.47 4.69 -4.27
N GLY A 9 -2.76 4.90 -4.50
CA GLY A 9 -3.60 3.95 -5.23
C GLY A 9 -3.53 2.55 -4.62
N SER A 10 -3.54 1.52 -5.44
CA SER A 10 -3.66 0.13 -4.99
C SER A 10 -2.53 -0.40 -4.09
N VAL A 11 -1.40 0.29 -3.94
CA VAL A 11 -0.40 -0.11 -2.95
C VAL A 11 -0.87 0.17 -1.51
N TRP A 12 -1.88 1.00 -1.34
CA TRP A 12 -2.54 1.25 -0.07
C TRP A 12 -3.40 0.10 0.44
N LYS A 13 -3.86 -0.81 -0.43
CA LYS A 13 -4.82 -1.88 -0.08
C LYS A 13 -4.36 -2.80 1.05
N ILE A 14 -3.06 -2.87 1.34
CA ILE A 14 -2.54 -3.58 2.52
C ILE A 14 -3.04 -2.95 3.84
N VAL A 15 -3.21 -1.62 3.87
CA VAL A 15 -3.72 -0.89 5.04
C VAL A 15 -5.18 -1.26 5.28
N THR A 16 -6.01 -1.21 4.24
CA THR A 16 -7.43 -1.56 4.30
C THR A 16 -7.64 -3.03 4.64
N ALA A 17 -6.80 -3.93 4.09
CA ALA A 17 -6.84 -5.35 4.43
C ALA A 17 -6.54 -5.60 5.92
N LEU A 18 -5.50 -4.98 6.44
CA LEU A 18 -5.16 -5.07 7.86
C LEU A 18 -6.25 -4.45 8.73
N ALA A 19 -6.81 -3.31 8.35
CA ALA A 19 -7.94 -2.69 9.07
C ALA A 19 -9.14 -3.63 9.15
N GLY A 20 -9.45 -4.32 8.05
CA GLY A 20 -10.51 -5.35 8.02
C GLY A 20 -10.26 -6.45 9.04
N MET A 21 -9.10 -7.04 9.02
CA MET A 21 -8.74 -8.17 9.89
C MET A 21 -8.58 -7.75 11.36
N GLU A 22 -7.87 -6.68 11.64
CA GLU A 22 -7.59 -6.17 13.00
C GLU A 22 -8.84 -5.66 13.70
N SER A 23 -9.85 -5.18 12.96
CA SER A 23 -11.15 -4.79 13.54
C SER A 23 -11.98 -5.98 14.02
N GLY A 24 -11.63 -7.21 13.61
CA GLY A 24 -12.42 -8.42 13.83
C GLY A 24 -13.72 -8.50 13.02
N LYS A 25 -14.12 -7.42 12.31
CA LYS A 25 -15.35 -7.41 11.49
C LYS A 25 -15.22 -8.28 10.24
N PHE A 26 -14.00 -8.35 9.69
CA PHE A 26 -13.68 -9.13 8.50
C PHE A 26 -12.45 -10.00 8.76
N PRO A 27 -12.59 -11.13 9.48
CA PRO A 27 -11.47 -11.98 9.86
C PRO A 27 -10.71 -12.52 8.63
N PRO A 28 -9.52 -13.12 8.80
CA PRO A 28 -8.65 -13.57 7.71
C PRO A 28 -9.29 -14.51 6.67
N ASN A 29 -10.28 -15.28 7.08
CA ASN A 29 -11.03 -16.19 6.22
C ASN A 29 -12.24 -15.56 5.52
N THR A 30 -12.44 -14.25 5.65
CA THR A 30 -13.52 -13.52 4.99
C THR A 30 -13.48 -13.73 3.48
N LYS A 31 -14.63 -14.02 2.91
CA LYS A 31 -14.87 -14.07 1.45
C LYS A 31 -16.02 -13.15 1.11
N LEU A 32 -15.85 -12.31 0.11
CA LEU A 32 -16.87 -11.39 -0.38
C LEU A 32 -17.10 -11.60 -1.87
N GLN A 33 -18.35 -11.44 -2.29
CA GLN A 33 -18.70 -11.30 -3.69
C GLN A 33 -18.16 -9.98 -4.22
N THR A 34 -17.44 -10.01 -5.31
CA THR A 34 -17.03 -8.82 -6.06
C THR A 34 -17.97 -8.54 -7.20
N PHE A 35 -18.06 -7.31 -7.63
CA PHE A 35 -19.06 -6.83 -8.59
C PHE A 35 -18.38 -5.98 -9.67
N PRO A 36 -19.03 -5.81 -10.85
CA PRO A 36 -18.59 -4.83 -11.85
C PRO A 36 -18.52 -3.42 -11.26
N CYS A 37 -19.43 -3.09 -10.36
CA CYS A 37 -19.41 -1.87 -9.59
C CYS A 37 -20.24 -1.99 -8.30
N ILE A 38 -19.94 -1.11 -7.33
CA ILE A 38 -20.76 -0.93 -6.12
C ILE A 38 -21.22 0.53 -6.10
N VAL A 39 -22.52 0.73 -5.85
CA VAL A 39 -23.11 2.07 -5.79
C VAL A 39 -23.06 2.58 -4.35
N TYR A 40 -22.41 3.72 -4.16
CA TYR A 40 -22.47 4.51 -2.94
C TYR A 40 -23.02 5.90 -3.30
N GLY A 41 -24.09 6.31 -2.64
CA GLY A 41 -24.80 7.53 -3.01
C GLY A 41 -25.34 7.44 -4.45
N SER A 42 -24.94 8.38 -5.30
CA SER A 42 -25.28 8.39 -6.74
C SER A 42 -24.16 7.88 -7.65
N GLN A 43 -23.03 7.46 -7.08
CA GLN A 43 -21.82 7.14 -7.82
C GLN A 43 -21.57 5.63 -7.86
N CYS A 44 -21.21 5.11 -9.04
CA CYS A 44 -20.81 3.73 -9.27
C CYS A 44 -19.30 3.61 -9.15
N PHE A 45 -18.82 2.91 -8.12
CA PHE A 45 -17.42 2.60 -7.86
C PHE A 45 -17.04 1.30 -8.56
N ARG A 46 -16.27 1.43 -9.65
CA ARG A 46 -16.02 0.33 -10.58
C ARG A 46 -14.89 -0.59 -10.13
N GLU A 47 -15.05 -1.86 -10.52
CA GLU A 47 -13.91 -2.78 -10.58
C GLU A 47 -13.05 -2.44 -11.80
N HIS A 48 -11.75 -2.68 -11.70
CA HIS A 48 -10.83 -2.31 -12.79
C HIS A 48 -10.95 -3.19 -14.05
N ASN A 49 -11.62 -4.36 -13.94
CA ASN A 49 -11.90 -5.25 -15.10
C ASN A 49 -13.33 -5.13 -15.60
N ASP A 50 -14.15 -4.24 -15.02
CA ASP A 50 -15.57 -4.01 -15.32
C ASP A 50 -16.49 -5.24 -15.19
N GLU A 51 -16.02 -6.36 -14.62
CA GLU A 51 -16.81 -7.60 -14.47
C GLU A 51 -16.90 -8.07 -13.01
N GLY A 52 -15.83 -7.92 -12.24
CA GLY A 52 -15.63 -8.53 -10.94
C GLY A 52 -14.92 -9.89 -11.04
N PHE A 53 -14.64 -10.50 -9.88
CA PHE A 53 -13.84 -11.71 -9.76
C PHE A 53 -14.57 -12.85 -9.03
N GLY A 54 -15.90 -12.75 -8.90
CA GLY A 54 -16.68 -13.70 -8.12
C GLY A 54 -16.45 -13.56 -6.62
N ILE A 55 -16.61 -14.66 -5.88
CA ILE A 55 -16.38 -14.70 -4.43
C ILE A 55 -14.91 -14.98 -4.16
N ILE A 56 -14.21 -14.01 -3.59
CA ILE A 56 -12.77 -14.08 -3.29
C ILE A 56 -12.47 -13.69 -1.84
N GLY A 57 -11.30 -14.12 -1.34
CA GLY A 57 -10.76 -13.69 -0.05
C GLY A 57 -9.61 -12.70 -0.21
N TYR A 58 -9.00 -12.28 0.91
CA TYR A 58 -7.94 -11.27 0.94
C TYR A 58 -6.76 -11.54 0.01
N GLU A 59 -6.25 -12.78 0.02
CA GLU A 59 -5.09 -13.14 -0.79
C GLU A 59 -5.36 -12.98 -2.29
N ASP A 60 -6.54 -13.44 -2.75
CA ASP A 60 -6.94 -13.31 -4.14
C ASP A 60 -7.35 -11.88 -4.49
N ALA A 61 -7.95 -11.15 -3.56
CA ALA A 61 -8.27 -9.73 -3.73
C ALA A 61 -6.99 -8.88 -3.91
N LEU A 62 -5.92 -9.19 -3.17
CA LEU A 62 -4.60 -8.58 -3.38
C LEU A 62 -4.00 -9.01 -4.72
N ARG A 63 -4.08 -10.31 -5.07
CA ARG A 63 -3.56 -10.90 -6.30
C ARG A 63 -4.08 -10.19 -7.55
N VAL A 64 -5.39 -10.04 -7.63
CA VAL A 64 -6.06 -9.36 -8.76
C VAL A 64 -6.23 -7.86 -8.55
N SER A 65 -5.85 -7.34 -7.38
CA SER A 65 -6.03 -5.92 -7.02
C SER A 65 -7.49 -5.46 -7.04
N SER A 66 -8.44 -6.31 -6.63
CA SER A 66 -9.88 -5.99 -6.67
C SER A 66 -10.20 -4.68 -5.94
N ASN A 67 -10.91 -3.78 -6.59
CA ASN A 67 -11.41 -2.55 -5.97
C ASN A 67 -12.65 -2.85 -5.13
N THR A 68 -13.62 -3.57 -5.71
CA THR A 68 -14.92 -3.79 -5.06
C THR A 68 -14.84 -4.65 -3.81
N PHE A 69 -13.82 -5.52 -3.69
CA PHE A 69 -13.52 -6.19 -2.43
C PHE A 69 -13.12 -5.17 -1.34
N PHE A 70 -12.18 -4.28 -1.67
CA PHE A 70 -11.65 -3.33 -0.69
C PHE A 70 -12.61 -2.18 -0.39
N TYR A 71 -13.48 -1.78 -1.30
CA TYR A 71 -14.58 -0.86 -1.00
C TYR A 71 -15.50 -1.41 0.09
N GLN A 72 -15.87 -2.70 0.01
CA GLN A 72 -16.72 -3.34 1.02
C GLN A 72 -16.02 -3.42 2.38
N ILE A 73 -14.72 -3.78 2.41
CA ILE A 73 -13.95 -3.80 3.65
C ILE A 73 -13.91 -2.41 4.27
N GLY A 74 -13.52 -1.40 3.50
CA GLY A 74 -13.38 -0.03 4.00
C GLY A 74 -14.69 0.56 4.49
N ALA A 75 -15.77 0.40 3.74
CA ALA A 75 -17.10 0.85 4.17
C ALA A 75 -17.56 0.15 5.46
N GLY A 76 -17.23 -1.13 5.62
CA GLY A 76 -17.62 -1.89 6.79
C GLY A 76 -16.80 -1.59 8.05
N VAL A 77 -15.49 -1.28 7.92
CA VAL A 77 -14.64 -0.94 9.09
C VAL A 77 -14.70 0.55 9.44
N GLY A 78 -14.84 1.39 8.44
CA GLY A 78 -14.85 2.84 8.59
C GLY A 78 -13.46 3.47 8.64
N LEU A 79 -13.44 4.79 8.53
CA LEU A 79 -12.22 5.58 8.40
C LEU A 79 -11.32 5.54 9.64
N ASP A 80 -11.90 5.51 10.83
CA ASP A 80 -11.11 5.55 12.07
C ASP A 80 -10.22 4.32 12.22
N GLU A 81 -10.71 3.15 11.81
CA GLU A 81 -9.92 1.91 11.85
C GLU A 81 -8.84 1.90 10.77
N ILE A 82 -9.15 2.35 9.55
CA ILE A 82 -8.16 2.53 8.48
C ILE A 82 -7.04 3.46 8.97
N ASN A 83 -7.40 4.59 9.59
CA ASN A 83 -6.43 5.56 10.12
C ASN A 83 -5.61 5.00 11.28
N ARG A 84 -6.21 4.19 12.13
CA ARG A 84 -5.50 3.51 13.22
C ARG A 84 -4.37 2.62 12.67
N ILE A 85 -4.69 1.78 11.70
CA ILE A 85 -3.71 0.89 11.05
C ILE A 85 -2.66 1.70 10.28
N ALA A 86 -3.07 2.72 9.53
CA ALA A 86 -2.14 3.57 8.81
C ALA A 86 -1.09 4.20 9.75
N LYS A 87 -1.52 4.72 10.91
CA LYS A 87 -0.60 5.28 11.92
C LYS A 87 0.36 4.23 12.50
N ILE A 88 -0.10 2.99 12.73
CA ILE A 88 0.73 1.87 13.18
C ILE A 88 1.81 1.54 12.15
N LEU A 89 1.48 1.59 10.85
CA LEU A 89 2.41 1.37 9.74
C LEU A 89 3.32 2.56 9.44
N GLY A 90 3.18 3.67 10.18
CA GLY A 90 4.06 4.83 10.08
C GLY A 90 3.65 5.89 9.07
N PHE A 91 2.43 5.84 8.56
CA PHE A 91 1.87 6.90 7.72
C PHE A 91 1.48 8.14 8.52
N ASN A 92 1.33 9.28 7.83
CA ASN A 92 1.02 10.59 8.40
C ASN A 92 2.01 11.02 9.50
N LYS A 93 3.28 10.65 9.33
CA LYS A 93 4.41 10.99 10.19
C LYS A 93 5.69 11.01 9.37
N LEU A 94 6.61 11.88 9.74
CA LEU A 94 7.96 11.84 9.19
C LEU A 94 8.62 10.47 9.46
N SER A 95 9.38 9.97 8.51
CA SER A 95 10.05 8.66 8.61
C SER A 95 11.17 8.64 9.65
N GLY A 96 11.73 9.82 9.93
CA GLY A 96 12.87 10.01 10.80
C GLY A 96 14.22 9.75 10.11
N ILE A 97 14.24 9.76 8.76
CA ILE A 97 15.46 9.82 7.96
C ILE A 97 16.24 11.10 8.25
N GLU A 98 17.56 11.11 8.05
CA GLU A 98 18.43 12.24 8.41
C GLU A 98 18.08 13.57 7.71
N ILE A 99 17.44 13.49 6.54
CA ILE A 99 16.97 14.64 5.74
C ILE A 99 15.46 14.87 5.86
N SER A 100 14.90 14.59 7.04
CA SER A 100 13.46 14.67 7.30
C SER A 100 12.88 16.09 7.24
N ASP A 101 13.71 17.11 7.24
CA ASP A 101 13.34 18.52 6.99
C ASP A 101 12.82 18.75 5.55
N GLN A 102 13.16 17.85 4.63
CA GLN A 102 12.70 17.85 3.24
C GLN A 102 11.57 16.85 2.99
N GLU A 103 11.14 16.11 4.02
CA GLU A 103 10.13 15.07 3.92
C GLU A 103 8.73 15.64 4.10
N ASP A 104 7.83 15.34 3.16
CA ASP A 104 6.40 15.58 3.34
C ASP A 104 5.84 14.57 4.37
N GLN A 105 5.01 15.06 5.26
CA GLN A 105 4.34 14.23 6.27
C GLN A 105 3.29 13.29 5.66
N GLY A 106 2.85 13.56 4.42
CA GLY A 106 1.70 12.94 3.81
C GLY A 106 0.37 13.42 4.42
N LEU A 107 -0.71 12.90 3.92
CA LEU A 107 -2.06 13.21 4.38
C LEU A 107 -2.88 11.93 4.48
N ILE A 108 -3.47 11.70 5.63
CA ILE A 108 -4.55 10.73 5.80
C ILE A 108 -5.74 11.47 6.39
N ALA A 109 -6.84 11.48 5.65
CA ALA A 109 -8.05 12.12 6.11
C ALA A 109 -8.50 11.53 7.45
N SER A 110 -8.75 12.40 8.40
CA SER A 110 -9.28 12.05 9.71
C SER A 110 -10.51 12.89 10.02
N SER A 111 -11.32 12.49 10.99
CA SER A 111 -12.43 13.29 11.47
C SER A 111 -11.96 14.67 11.96
N GLU A 112 -10.74 14.75 12.49
CA GLU A 112 -10.13 16.01 12.89
C GLU A 112 -9.74 16.88 11.68
N TRP A 113 -9.21 16.25 10.61
CA TRP A 113 -8.91 16.93 9.36
C TRP A 113 -10.17 17.51 8.72
N ALA A 114 -11.27 16.74 8.69
CA ALA A 114 -12.57 17.21 8.18
C ALA A 114 -13.12 18.40 8.98
N LYS A 115 -12.96 18.40 10.30
CA LYS A 115 -13.37 19.49 11.18
C LYS A 115 -12.64 20.80 10.90
N LYS A 116 -11.42 20.78 10.39
CA LYS A 116 -10.64 21.97 10.02
C LYS A 116 -11.11 22.65 8.73
N GLY A 117 -12.11 22.08 8.05
CA GLY A 117 -12.85 22.78 7.00
C GLY A 117 -12.08 23.05 5.72
N ARG A 118 -11.66 22.04 5.01
CA ARG A 118 -11.16 22.20 3.63
C ARG A 118 -12.32 22.24 2.63
N GLY A 119 -13.21 23.22 2.78
CA GLY A 119 -14.26 23.50 1.78
C GLY A 119 -15.45 22.53 1.76
N TRP A 120 -15.59 21.64 2.71
CA TRP A 120 -16.58 20.58 2.73
C TRP A 120 -17.56 20.74 3.89
N GLY A 121 -18.40 21.74 3.82
CA GLY A 121 -19.36 22.07 4.86
C GLY A 121 -18.73 22.81 6.03
N LYS A 122 -19.50 23.05 7.08
CA LYS A 122 -19.00 23.69 8.29
C LYS A 122 -18.13 22.71 9.08
N PRO A 123 -17.04 23.17 9.72
CA PRO A 123 -16.22 22.30 10.57
C PRO A 123 -17.06 21.57 11.60
N GLY A 124 -17.05 20.24 11.57
CA GLY A 124 -17.76 19.38 12.51
C GLY A 124 -19.15 18.93 12.06
N GLU A 125 -19.67 19.39 10.93
CA GLU A 125 -21.00 19.02 10.42
C GLU A 125 -20.99 18.01 9.26
N THR A 126 -19.84 17.75 8.65
CA THR A 126 -19.77 16.85 7.49
C THR A 126 -19.31 15.46 7.93
N PRO A 127 -20.22 14.49 8.08
CA PRO A 127 -19.81 13.09 8.21
C PRO A 127 -19.12 12.64 6.93
N TRP A 128 -18.11 11.79 7.04
CA TRP A 128 -17.55 11.09 5.89
C TRP A 128 -18.65 10.27 5.22
N LEU A 129 -18.82 10.50 3.93
CA LEU A 129 -19.79 9.76 3.14
C LEU A 129 -19.23 8.36 2.80
N PRO A 130 -20.08 7.35 2.57
CA PRO A 130 -19.63 6.02 2.16
C PRO A 130 -18.74 6.03 0.91
N GLU A 131 -19.01 6.93 -0.05
CA GLU A 131 -18.22 7.16 -1.26
C GLU A 131 -16.81 7.68 -0.97
N ASP A 132 -16.65 8.55 0.03
CA ASP A 132 -15.34 9.05 0.46
C ASP A 132 -14.51 7.91 1.05
N ILE A 133 -15.12 7.11 1.93
CA ILE A 133 -14.47 5.95 2.55
C ILE A 133 -14.10 4.91 1.49
N ALA A 134 -14.97 4.67 0.50
CA ALA A 134 -14.68 3.77 -0.59
C ALA A 134 -13.43 4.20 -1.37
N SER A 135 -13.35 5.47 -1.80
CA SER A 135 -12.19 6.01 -2.50
C SER A 135 -10.91 5.89 -1.66
N MET A 136 -10.98 6.26 -0.38
CA MET A 136 -9.84 6.16 0.54
C MET A 136 -9.41 4.72 0.82
N SER A 137 -10.32 3.75 0.72
CA SER A 137 -10.00 2.33 0.92
C SER A 137 -9.03 1.77 -0.11
N ILE A 138 -8.93 2.40 -1.27
CA ILE A 138 -8.02 2.01 -2.35
C ILE A 138 -6.88 3.01 -2.57
N GLY A 139 -6.69 3.95 -1.63
CA GLY A 139 -5.59 4.91 -1.66
C GLY A 139 -5.79 6.05 -2.65
N GLN A 140 -7.01 6.51 -2.80
CA GLN A 140 -7.42 7.64 -3.64
C GLN A 140 -8.00 8.78 -2.77
N PHE A 141 -8.27 9.91 -3.40
CA PHE A 141 -8.96 11.04 -2.84
C PHE A 141 -8.10 11.85 -1.85
N VAL A 142 -8.25 11.68 -0.53
CA VAL A 142 -7.48 12.42 0.48
C VAL A 142 -6.50 11.51 1.23
N VAL A 143 -5.89 10.57 0.51
CA VAL A 143 -4.79 9.74 0.99
C VAL A 143 -3.55 10.07 0.19
N GLN A 144 -2.56 10.73 0.82
CA GLN A 144 -1.28 11.06 0.20
C GLN A 144 -0.15 10.51 1.04
N THR A 145 0.78 9.82 0.41
CA THR A 145 1.90 9.15 1.08
C THR A 145 3.20 9.35 0.32
N THR A 146 4.31 9.40 1.04
CA THR A 146 5.61 9.43 0.38
C THR A 146 6.08 8.02 0.03
N PRO A 147 6.90 7.84 -1.02
CA PRO A 147 7.51 6.53 -1.34
C PRO A 147 8.27 5.92 -0.15
N ILE A 148 8.89 6.72 0.70
CA ILE A 148 9.58 6.20 1.88
C ILE A 148 8.61 5.70 2.96
N GLN A 149 7.43 6.30 3.10
CA GLN A 149 6.38 5.79 3.99
C GLN A 149 5.82 4.45 3.47
N ILE A 150 5.59 4.33 2.16
CA ILE A 150 5.21 3.06 1.51
C ILE A 150 6.29 2.00 1.77
N ALA A 151 7.58 2.34 1.58
CA ALA A 151 8.68 1.40 1.86
C ALA A 151 8.65 0.90 3.31
N ARG A 152 8.44 1.78 4.27
CA ARG A 152 8.36 1.44 5.70
C ARG A 152 7.18 0.53 6.01
N ALA A 153 6.01 0.81 5.46
CA ALA A 153 4.81 0.00 5.66
C ALA A 153 4.98 -1.42 5.09
N TYR A 154 5.54 -1.54 3.89
CA TYR A 154 5.84 -2.84 3.30
C TYR A 154 6.98 -3.57 4.02
N ALA A 155 7.95 -2.83 4.59
CA ALA A 155 8.98 -3.44 5.42
C ALA A 155 8.40 -4.11 6.67
N VAL A 156 7.32 -3.58 7.27
CA VAL A 156 6.60 -4.25 8.37
C VAL A 156 6.09 -5.63 7.94
N ILE A 157 5.54 -5.74 6.72
CA ILE A 157 5.09 -7.03 6.18
C ILE A 157 6.29 -7.96 5.94
N ALA A 158 7.34 -7.43 5.30
CA ALA A 158 8.52 -8.20 4.89
C ALA A 158 9.32 -8.76 6.06
N ASN A 159 9.45 -8.02 7.16
CA ASN A 159 10.28 -8.35 8.32
C ASN A 159 9.52 -8.97 9.50
N GLY A 160 8.24 -9.29 9.33
CA GLY A 160 7.44 -9.94 10.37
C GLY A 160 6.95 -9.00 11.49
N GLY A 161 6.75 -7.72 11.19
CA GLY A 161 6.04 -6.79 12.07
C GLY A 161 6.91 -5.78 12.80
N TYR A 162 7.99 -5.30 12.19
CA TYR A 162 8.84 -4.26 12.76
C TYR A 162 8.86 -3.00 11.88
N LEU A 163 8.45 -1.87 12.44
CA LEU A 163 8.56 -0.57 11.79
C LEU A 163 10.00 -0.06 11.93
N VAL A 164 10.66 0.15 10.79
CA VAL A 164 12.05 0.59 10.73
C VAL A 164 12.15 2.11 10.55
N THR A 165 13.25 2.70 10.99
CA THR A 165 13.66 4.07 10.64
C THR A 165 14.68 3.97 9.52
N PRO A 166 14.43 4.56 8.34
CA PRO A 166 15.39 4.58 7.25
C PRO A 166 16.57 5.52 7.59
N HIS A 167 17.73 5.25 7.01
CA HIS A 167 18.91 6.11 7.13
C HIS A 167 19.76 6.05 5.85
N LEU A 168 20.50 7.11 5.57
CA LEU A 168 21.37 7.24 4.40
C LEU A 168 22.82 6.89 4.70
N SER A 169 23.25 7.14 5.93
CA SER A 169 24.63 6.90 6.36
C SER A 169 24.84 5.47 6.80
N LYS A 170 26.06 4.93 6.60
CA LYS A 170 26.46 3.64 7.18
C LYS A 170 26.51 3.75 8.70
N LEU A 171 25.76 2.89 9.39
CA LEU A 171 25.75 2.81 10.83
C LEU A 171 27.20 2.64 11.36
N GLY A 172 27.57 3.44 12.34
CA GLY A 172 28.85 3.35 13.06
C GLY A 172 30.00 4.18 12.49
N LYS A 173 29.85 4.94 11.40
CA LYS A 173 30.90 5.85 10.89
C LYS A 173 30.74 7.31 11.26
N GLU A 174 29.54 7.75 11.56
CA GLU A 174 29.22 9.07 12.08
C GLU A 174 28.26 8.86 13.24
N ASN A 175 28.26 9.71 14.25
CA ASN A 175 27.46 9.63 15.48
C ASN A 175 25.92 9.63 15.25
N ILE A 176 25.45 8.86 14.28
CA ILE A 176 24.02 8.69 13.99
C ILE A 176 23.49 7.64 14.95
N PRO A 177 22.61 8.01 15.87
CA PRO A 177 22.05 7.06 16.82
C PRO A 177 21.22 6.00 16.07
N TYR A 178 21.62 4.73 16.21
CA TYR A 178 20.84 3.61 15.74
C TYR A 178 19.47 3.62 16.41
N LYS A 179 18.41 3.79 15.62
CA LYS A 179 17.04 3.67 16.08
C LYS A 179 16.59 2.22 15.94
N ARG A 180 16.36 1.54 17.06
CA ARG A 180 15.85 0.16 17.06
C ARG A 180 14.49 0.10 16.35
N PRO A 181 14.26 -0.93 15.51
CA PRO A 181 12.93 -1.18 14.94
C PRO A 181 11.87 -1.34 16.02
N ILE A 182 10.70 -0.79 15.78
CA ILE A 182 9.57 -0.82 16.72
C ILE A 182 8.65 -1.97 16.32
N LYS A 183 8.43 -2.93 17.24
CA LYS A 183 7.42 -3.96 17.02
C LYS A 183 6.04 -3.33 16.93
N VAL A 184 5.34 -3.56 15.83
CA VAL A 184 3.96 -3.06 15.66
C VAL A 184 2.96 -3.97 16.35
N ASP A 185 1.84 -3.37 16.80
CA ASP A 185 0.72 -4.08 17.40
C ASP A 185 -0.26 -4.52 16.29
N ILE A 186 0.13 -5.60 15.59
CA ILE A 186 -0.66 -6.28 14.53
C ILE A 186 -0.46 -7.78 14.71
N ASP A 187 -1.54 -8.56 14.59
CA ASP A 187 -1.45 -10.02 14.67
C ASP A 187 -0.53 -10.56 13.55
N PRO A 188 0.51 -11.35 13.88
CA PRO A 188 1.40 -11.96 12.90
C PRO A 188 0.66 -12.80 11.83
N LYS A 189 -0.48 -13.39 12.17
CA LYS A 189 -1.31 -14.14 11.21
C LYS A 189 -1.89 -13.23 10.13
N HIS A 190 -2.27 -12.00 10.49
CA HIS A 190 -2.77 -11.02 9.53
C HIS A 190 -1.66 -10.55 8.58
N LEU A 191 -0.45 -10.34 9.11
CA LEU A 191 0.73 -10.04 8.27
C LEU A 191 1.03 -11.18 7.29
N GLN A 192 0.85 -12.45 7.72
CA GLN A 192 1.07 -13.60 6.85
C GLN A 192 0.05 -13.68 5.71
N VAL A 193 -1.23 -13.39 5.98
CA VAL A 193 -2.27 -13.32 4.92
C VAL A 193 -1.90 -12.26 3.87
N ILE A 194 -1.44 -11.09 4.31
CA ILE A 194 -0.97 -10.05 3.38
C ILE A 194 0.22 -10.56 2.57
N ARG A 195 1.24 -11.15 3.20
CA ARG A 195 2.42 -11.68 2.52
C ARG A 195 2.05 -12.72 1.47
N ASN A 196 1.17 -13.65 1.81
CA ASN A 196 0.66 -14.66 0.88
C ASN A 196 -0.03 -14.00 -0.33
N GLY A 197 -0.89 -13.00 -0.10
CA GLY A 197 -1.53 -12.25 -1.17
C GLY A 197 -0.52 -11.55 -2.08
N LEU A 198 0.48 -10.88 -1.49
CA LEU A 198 1.56 -10.22 -2.23
C LEU A 198 2.42 -11.21 -3.04
N SER A 199 2.63 -12.42 -2.54
CA SER A 199 3.29 -13.51 -3.28
C SER A 199 2.44 -13.94 -4.48
N LYS A 200 1.13 -14.10 -4.31
CA LYS A 200 0.20 -14.44 -5.40
C LYS A 200 0.14 -13.36 -6.49
N VAL A 201 0.34 -12.06 -6.15
CA VAL A 201 0.44 -10.98 -7.15
C VAL A 201 1.53 -11.28 -8.17
N ILE A 202 2.66 -11.81 -7.72
CA ILE A 202 3.81 -12.14 -8.58
C ILE A 202 3.63 -13.48 -9.27
N GLN A 203 3.04 -14.47 -8.59
CA GLN A 203 2.87 -15.82 -9.13
C GLN A 203 1.86 -15.87 -10.29
N SER A 204 0.73 -15.19 -10.16
CA SER A 204 -0.39 -15.30 -11.10
C SER A 204 -1.29 -14.06 -11.14
N GLY A 205 -0.83 -12.94 -10.61
CA GLY A 205 -1.60 -11.70 -10.50
C GLY A 205 -1.06 -10.58 -11.39
N THR A 206 -1.32 -9.35 -10.97
CA THR A 206 -0.98 -8.13 -11.72
C THR A 206 0.53 -7.88 -11.88
N GLY A 207 1.37 -8.58 -11.11
CA GLY A 207 2.82 -8.49 -11.15
C GLY A 207 3.52 -9.66 -11.82
N VAL A 208 2.81 -10.54 -12.52
CA VAL A 208 3.34 -11.81 -13.07
C VAL A 208 4.54 -11.63 -14.01
N SER A 209 4.70 -10.49 -14.66
CA SER A 209 5.81 -10.23 -15.57
C SER A 209 7.19 -10.13 -14.89
N ILE A 210 7.23 -10.08 -13.56
CA ILE A 210 8.47 -10.14 -12.75
C ILE A 210 8.69 -11.52 -12.12
N ASN A 211 7.86 -12.51 -12.45
CA ASN A 211 8.03 -13.86 -11.97
C ASN A 211 9.15 -14.56 -12.76
N TYR A 212 10.24 -14.91 -12.08
CA TYR A 212 11.40 -15.56 -12.69
C TYR A 212 11.28 -17.10 -12.72
N GLY A 213 10.18 -17.66 -12.20
CA GLY A 213 9.99 -19.11 -12.09
C GLY A 213 11.05 -19.75 -11.18
N SER A 214 11.54 -20.94 -11.59
CA SER A 214 12.53 -21.72 -10.83
C SER A 214 13.98 -21.41 -11.19
N ASN A 215 14.27 -20.31 -11.87
CA ASN A 215 15.61 -19.98 -12.40
C ASN A 215 16.59 -19.47 -11.33
N ASN A 216 16.71 -20.15 -10.19
CA ASN A 216 17.56 -19.78 -9.05
C ASN A 216 17.29 -18.38 -8.45
N PHE A 217 16.27 -17.68 -8.93
CA PHE A 217 15.88 -16.40 -8.38
C PHE A 217 14.99 -16.62 -7.14
N PRO A 218 15.25 -15.92 -6.02
CA PRO A 218 14.44 -16.10 -4.83
C PRO A 218 12.99 -15.65 -5.06
N PRO A 219 12.00 -16.29 -4.40
CA PRO A 219 10.61 -15.87 -4.49
C PRO A 219 10.42 -14.40 -4.16
N ILE A 220 9.59 -13.71 -4.92
CA ILE A 220 9.28 -12.29 -4.75
C ILE A 220 7.83 -12.14 -4.28
N SER A 221 7.62 -11.18 -3.38
CA SER A 221 6.28 -10.68 -3.03
C SER A 221 6.18 -9.21 -3.42
N GLY A 222 5.02 -8.76 -3.91
CA GLY A 222 4.90 -7.37 -4.33
C GLY A 222 3.48 -6.94 -4.64
N LYS A 223 3.31 -5.68 -5.02
CA LYS A 223 2.04 -5.07 -5.37
C LYS A 223 2.23 -3.99 -6.43
N THR A 224 1.41 -4.05 -7.47
CA THR A 224 1.24 -2.96 -8.45
C THR A 224 0.28 -1.92 -7.91
N GLY A 225 0.49 -0.67 -8.28
CA GLY A 225 -0.43 0.44 -8.01
C GLY A 225 -0.54 1.36 -9.21
N THR A 226 -1.73 1.85 -9.42
CA THR A 226 -2.03 2.96 -10.29
C THR A 226 -2.85 3.94 -9.46
N ALA A 227 -2.46 5.20 -9.45
CA ALA A 227 -3.18 6.25 -8.78
C ALA A 227 -3.59 7.29 -9.81
N GLU A 228 -4.89 7.54 -9.89
CA GLU A 228 -5.43 8.60 -10.75
C GLU A 228 -4.96 9.95 -10.20
N ASP A 229 -4.56 10.85 -11.10
CA ASP A 229 -4.28 12.22 -10.70
C ASP A 229 -5.63 12.95 -10.45
N ALA A 230 -5.83 13.40 -9.22
CA ALA A 230 -7.04 14.13 -8.82
C ALA A 230 -7.28 15.43 -9.62
N LEU A 231 -6.26 15.95 -10.31
CA LEU A 231 -6.34 17.11 -11.18
C LEU A 231 -6.61 16.77 -12.65
N GLY A 232 -6.84 15.44 -12.96
CA GLY A 232 -7.11 14.97 -14.31
C GLY A 232 -5.86 14.88 -15.20
N GLY A 233 -4.67 14.88 -14.61
CA GLY A 233 -3.42 14.57 -15.28
C GLY A 233 -3.23 13.07 -15.51
N PRO A 234 -2.07 12.66 -16.08
CA PRO A 234 -1.73 11.26 -16.22
C PRO A 234 -1.54 10.58 -14.86
N ASP A 235 -1.91 9.30 -14.77
CA ASP A 235 -1.80 8.48 -13.58
C ASP A 235 -0.37 8.40 -13.03
N HIS A 236 -0.26 8.10 -11.75
CA HIS A 236 1.00 7.71 -11.11
C HIS A 236 1.15 6.19 -11.08
N ALA A 237 2.31 5.71 -11.46
CA ALA A 237 2.63 4.28 -11.48
C ALA A 237 3.46 3.88 -10.26
N TRP A 238 2.98 2.88 -9.52
CA TRP A 238 3.64 2.31 -8.35
C TRP A 238 3.92 0.83 -8.53
N PHE A 239 5.07 0.39 -8.07
CA PHE A 239 5.34 -1.01 -7.81
C PHE A 239 6.20 -1.16 -6.56
N VAL A 240 5.74 -2.00 -5.65
CA VAL A 240 6.47 -2.32 -4.41
C VAL A 240 6.73 -3.81 -4.38
N CYS A 241 7.95 -4.22 -4.10
CA CYS A 241 8.28 -5.63 -3.93
C CYS A 241 9.40 -5.83 -2.91
N PHE A 242 9.47 -7.05 -2.41
CA PHE A 242 10.57 -7.50 -1.55
C PHE A 242 10.99 -8.92 -1.90
N ALA A 243 12.26 -9.20 -1.72
CA ALA A 243 12.90 -10.46 -2.02
C ALA A 243 14.00 -10.80 -0.98
N PRO A 244 14.15 -12.09 -0.60
CA PRO A 244 13.18 -13.16 -0.76
C PRO A 244 11.81 -12.85 -0.14
N SER A 245 10.74 -13.57 -0.51
CA SER A 245 9.41 -13.43 0.11
C SER A 245 9.43 -13.75 1.62
N GLU A 246 10.27 -14.69 2.01
CA GLU A 246 10.58 -15.02 3.40
C GLU A 246 12.00 -14.57 3.71
N ASN A 247 12.23 -14.08 4.93
CA ASN A 247 13.53 -13.54 5.36
C ASN A 247 14.06 -12.47 4.40
N SER A 248 13.22 -11.50 4.09
CA SER A 248 13.47 -10.47 3.07
C SER A 248 14.74 -9.68 3.33
N GLU A 249 15.57 -9.53 2.31
CA GLU A 249 16.83 -8.79 2.35
C GLU A 249 16.77 -7.47 1.60
N LEU A 250 15.93 -7.40 0.56
CA LEU A 250 15.74 -6.23 -0.27
C LEU A 250 14.25 -5.87 -0.37
N LEU A 251 13.96 -4.58 -0.23
CA LEU A 251 12.66 -4.01 -0.56
C LEU A 251 12.87 -2.89 -1.57
N VAL A 252 12.08 -2.91 -2.63
CA VAL A 252 12.11 -1.91 -3.71
C VAL A 252 10.76 -1.22 -3.80
N VAL A 253 10.75 0.10 -3.77
CA VAL A 253 9.61 0.93 -4.20
C VAL A 253 10.02 1.64 -5.48
N ALA A 254 9.36 1.30 -6.58
CA ALA A 254 9.48 2.00 -7.83
C ALA A 254 8.24 2.89 -8.03
N PHE A 255 8.51 4.15 -8.36
CA PHE A 255 7.48 5.16 -8.57
C PHE A 255 7.79 5.94 -9.85
N ALA A 256 6.81 6.07 -10.73
CA ALA A 256 6.88 6.91 -11.91
C ALA A 256 5.69 7.88 -11.90
N GLU A 257 6.02 9.15 -11.90
CA GLU A 257 5.08 10.26 -11.83
C GLU A 257 4.52 10.56 -13.22
N ASN A 258 3.20 10.80 -13.31
CA ASN A 258 2.51 11.23 -14.53
C ASN A 258 2.79 10.32 -15.75
N THR A 259 2.56 9.03 -15.58
CA THR A 259 2.79 8.03 -16.62
C THR A 259 1.52 7.27 -16.96
N PRO A 260 1.02 7.32 -18.19
CA PRO A 260 -0.15 6.53 -18.59
C PRO A 260 0.18 5.03 -18.59
N GLY A 261 -0.77 4.18 -18.12
CA GLY A 261 -0.63 2.72 -18.17
C GLY A 261 -0.26 2.04 -16.84
N GLY A 262 -0.04 2.82 -15.78
CA GLY A 262 0.03 2.30 -14.41
C GLY A 262 1.28 1.50 -14.03
N GLY A 263 1.21 0.86 -12.85
CA GLY A 263 2.35 0.26 -12.17
C GLY A 263 2.99 -0.92 -12.89
N SER A 264 2.22 -1.76 -13.58
CA SER A 264 2.74 -2.92 -14.31
C SER A 264 3.54 -2.54 -15.56
N VAL A 265 3.24 -1.39 -16.16
CA VAL A 265 3.88 -0.92 -17.40
C VAL A 265 5.17 -0.13 -17.13
N HIS A 266 5.17 0.72 -16.11
CA HIS A 266 6.28 1.65 -15.87
C HIS A 266 7.10 1.31 -14.61
N ALA A 267 6.46 1.16 -13.46
CA ALA A 267 7.18 0.98 -12.21
C ALA A 267 7.75 -0.44 -12.04
N LEU A 268 7.03 -1.47 -12.46
CA LEU A 268 7.49 -2.86 -12.35
C LEU A 268 8.78 -3.14 -13.14
N PRO A 269 8.96 -2.70 -14.40
CA PRO A 269 10.22 -2.89 -15.13
C PRO A 269 11.42 -2.22 -14.44
N MET A 270 11.21 -1.08 -13.75
CA MET A 270 12.26 -0.42 -12.98
C MET A 270 12.71 -1.30 -11.80
N ALA A 271 11.75 -1.82 -11.04
CA ALA A 271 12.04 -2.73 -9.91
C ALA A 271 12.69 -4.03 -10.39
N LYS A 272 12.29 -4.56 -11.56
CA LYS A 272 12.86 -5.75 -12.15
C LYS A 272 14.37 -5.61 -12.37
N LYS A 273 14.82 -4.51 -12.95
CA LYS A 273 16.25 -4.23 -13.14
C LYS A 273 17.04 -4.17 -11.83
N ILE A 274 16.45 -3.55 -10.79
CA ILE A 274 17.08 -3.48 -9.46
C ILE A 274 17.23 -4.88 -8.85
N LEU A 275 16.19 -5.70 -8.93
CA LEU A 275 16.20 -7.08 -8.42
C LEU A 275 17.25 -7.94 -9.16
N GLU A 276 17.35 -7.82 -10.48
CA GLU A 276 18.32 -8.55 -11.28
C GLU A 276 19.76 -8.21 -10.88
N GLU A 277 20.07 -6.92 -10.70
CA GLU A 277 21.40 -6.48 -10.27
C GLU A 277 21.69 -6.88 -8.81
N TRP A 278 20.71 -6.83 -7.93
CA TRP A 278 20.85 -7.31 -6.56
C TRP A 278 21.15 -8.83 -6.54
N HIS A 279 20.40 -9.61 -7.29
CA HIS A 279 20.59 -11.07 -7.36
C HIS A 279 21.97 -11.44 -7.87
N LYS A 280 22.44 -10.82 -8.98
CA LYS A 280 23.79 -11.04 -9.51
C LYS A 280 24.88 -10.79 -8.47
N LYS A 281 24.76 -9.74 -7.66
CA LYS A 281 25.76 -9.39 -6.63
C LYS A 281 25.76 -10.35 -5.43
N ASN A 282 24.67 -11.03 -5.17
CA ASN A 282 24.54 -11.94 -4.01
C ASN A 282 24.67 -13.42 -4.39
N THR A 283 24.82 -13.74 -5.68
CA THR A 283 24.98 -15.12 -6.18
C THR A 283 26.46 -15.44 -6.54
N ILE A 284 27.37 -14.46 -6.41
CA ILE A 284 28.83 -14.60 -6.53
C ILE A 284 29.37 -14.92 -5.14
#